data_795a4387fc764f5e84d632a0f0ae35fc
#
_entry.id   795a4387fc764f5e84d632a0f0ae35fc
#
_cell.length_a   1.000
_cell.length_b   1.000
_cell.length_c   1.000
_cell.angle_alpha   90.00
_cell.angle_beta   90.00
_cell.angle_gamma   90.00
#
_symmetry.space_group_name_H-M   'P 1'
#
loop_
_entity.id
_entity.type
_entity.pdbx_description
1 polymer ?
#
loop_
_entity_poly.entity_id
_entity_poly.type
_entity_poly.pdbx_seq_one_letter_code
_entity_poly.pdbx_strand_id
1 'polypeptide(L)'
;RTGVLVDDKPKSGREEIEGSNLKMSLKLIVARDDLKKSVFRCFSGEPSVVRYIPTTLSTAYVALSNEDRQAGVMLVDFGAETTTVSIYKDGLLRYLSTIPLGGYNITCDIMTLKVTEPEAESFKVRLGSAKVMGEESNITLRGESSSEIKSLDLSKVVKARIEEIVANVNAHFEYAKCDRKSLGAGMVIVGGASKLSNLAELIAEKCDIRVRKGALRQDMLLDVASQSKSADYLQILGLLYCGKENCVEVLPKVVDEPEDEPHEEVKPLSPKEKRAQEKAQEKAEQERRKREAADAKREEKERKKREKEEKVKGPGLFGKLKEMVKKAENLLDDENDNF
;
A
#
# COMPACT_ATOMS: atom_id res chain seq x y z
N ARG A 1 7.31 -11.15 -11.26
CA ARG A 1 7.43 -12.16 -12.27
C ARG A 1 6.42 -11.85 -13.37
N THR A 2 6.88 -11.58 -14.59
CA THR A 2 6.02 -11.16 -15.73
C THR A 2 5.87 -12.22 -16.81
N GLY A 3 6.69 -13.26 -16.78
CA GLY A 3 6.61 -14.39 -17.70
C GLY A 3 7.67 -15.43 -17.37
N VAL A 4 7.36 -16.68 -17.63
CA VAL A 4 8.28 -17.80 -17.50
C VAL A 4 8.21 -18.63 -18.78
N LEU A 5 9.36 -18.94 -19.34
CA LEU A 5 9.52 -19.88 -20.44
C LEU A 5 10.34 -21.06 -19.93
N VAL A 6 9.88 -22.26 -20.19
CA VAL A 6 10.60 -23.50 -19.92
C VAL A 6 10.82 -24.19 -21.26
N ASP A 7 12.07 -24.40 -21.61
CA ASP A 7 12.45 -24.96 -22.93
C ASP A 7 11.76 -24.21 -24.08
N ASP A 8 11.79 -22.85 -23.97
CA ASP A 8 11.18 -21.87 -24.90
C ASP A 8 9.64 -21.93 -25.02
N LYS A 9 8.95 -22.69 -24.16
CA LYS A 9 7.48 -22.75 -24.12
C LYS A 9 6.96 -21.90 -22.94
N PRO A 10 5.95 -21.04 -23.13
CA PRO A 10 5.36 -20.26 -22.06
C PRO A 10 4.66 -21.18 -21.04
N LYS A 11 4.97 -20.97 -19.77
CA LYS A 11 4.30 -21.62 -18.63
C LYS A 11 3.54 -20.59 -17.82
N SER A 12 2.28 -20.88 -17.54
CA SER A 12 1.42 -20.09 -16.65
C SER A 12 1.07 -20.95 -15.44
N GLY A 13 1.13 -20.33 -14.24
CA GLY A 13 0.75 -21.00 -12.99
C GLY A 13 1.84 -21.05 -11.93
N ARG A 14 1.49 -21.64 -10.78
CA ARG A 14 2.36 -21.89 -9.62
C ARG A 14 2.86 -23.33 -9.56
N GLU A 15 2.67 -24.09 -10.63
CA GLU A 15 3.11 -25.48 -10.71
C GLU A 15 4.62 -25.59 -10.64
N GLU A 16 5.10 -26.70 -10.14
CA GLU A 16 6.52 -27.05 -10.21
C GLU A 16 6.99 -27.03 -11.67
N ILE A 17 8.09 -26.33 -11.89
CA ILE A 17 8.59 -26.07 -13.22
C ILE A 17 9.85 -26.91 -13.39
N GLU A 18 9.74 -28.00 -14.11
CA GLU A 18 10.86 -28.82 -14.54
C GLU A 18 11.20 -28.52 -16.00
N GLY A 19 12.48 -28.43 -16.30
CA GLY A 19 13.00 -28.23 -17.66
C GLY A 19 14.50 -27.95 -17.68
N SER A 20 15.10 -28.11 -18.84
CA SER A 20 16.54 -27.94 -19.03
C SER A 20 16.95 -26.47 -19.17
N ASN A 21 16.04 -25.60 -19.64
CA ASN A 21 16.29 -24.17 -19.84
C ASN A 21 15.14 -23.34 -19.31
N LEU A 22 15.42 -22.49 -18.30
CA LEU A 22 14.47 -21.62 -17.67
C LEU A 22 14.78 -20.15 -18.01
N LYS A 23 13.85 -19.48 -18.71
CA LYS A 23 13.90 -18.03 -18.95
C LYS A 23 12.81 -17.35 -18.14
N MET A 24 13.16 -16.36 -17.34
CA MET A 24 12.21 -15.62 -16.51
C MET A 24 12.31 -14.12 -16.79
N SER A 25 11.16 -13.52 -17.09
CA SER A 25 11.04 -12.07 -17.16
C SER A 25 10.57 -11.52 -15.82
N LEU A 26 11.27 -10.50 -15.30
CA LEU A 26 10.96 -9.86 -14.05
C LEU A 26 10.75 -8.36 -14.27
N LYS A 27 9.78 -7.78 -13.55
CA LYS A 27 9.71 -6.33 -13.33
C LYS A 27 10.16 -6.03 -11.91
N LEU A 28 11.06 -5.08 -11.78
CA LEU A 28 11.52 -4.56 -10.50
C LEU A 28 10.80 -3.24 -10.22
N ILE A 29 10.27 -3.11 -9.03
CA ILE A 29 9.78 -1.84 -8.50
C ILE A 29 10.92 -1.24 -7.70
N VAL A 30 11.41 -0.08 -8.15
CA VAL A 30 12.50 0.64 -7.51
C VAL A 30 11.92 1.86 -6.83
N ALA A 31 12.28 2.09 -5.58
CA ALA A 31 11.91 3.26 -4.80
C ALA A 31 13.17 3.91 -4.22
N ARG A 32 13.08 5.19 -3.88
CA ARG A 32 14.16 5.91 -3.20
C ARG A 32 14.38 5.33 -1.80
N ASP A 33 15.64 5.22 -1.40
CA ASP A 33 16.02 4.65 -0.10
C ASP A 33 15.54 5.52 1.09
N ASP A 34 15.42 6.83 0.88
CA ASP A 34 14.90 7.77 1.90
C ASP A 34 13.48 7.40 2.35
N LEU A 35 12.62 6.92 1.44
CA LEU A 35 11.26 6.47 1.80
C LEU A 35 11.30 5.33 2.81
N LYS A 36 12.18 4.34 2.56
CA LYS A 36 12.40 3.24 3.48
C LYS A 36 12.94 3.72 4.83
N LYS A 37 13.93 4.63 4.79
CA LYS A 37 14.52 5.21 6.01
C LYS A 37 13.50 6.02 6.81
N SER A 38 12.63 6.79 6.13
CA SER A 38 11.58 7.58 6.78
C SER A 38 10.57 6.69 7.49
N VAL A 39 10.07 5.64 6.82
CA VAL A 39 9.19 4.66 7.46
C VAL A 39 9.87 4.00 8.65
N PHE A 40 11.13 3.56 8.50
CA PHE A 40 11.87 2.92 9.60
C PHE A 40 12.05 3.85 10.81
N ARG A 41 12.25 5.15 10.60
CA ARG A 41 12.34 6.13 11.70
C ARG A 41 11.04 6.28 12.48
N CYS A 42 9.88 6.12 11.84
CA CYS A 42 8.59 6.14 12.52
C CYS A 42 8.40 4.97 13.48
N PHE A 43 9.10 3.86 13.24
CA PHE A 43 9.01 2.62 14.00
C PHE A 43 10.35 2.27 14.69
N SER A 44 11.02 3.28 15.27
CA SER A 44 12.26 3.08 16.01
C SER A 44 11.99 2.36 17.34
N GLY A 45 11.88 1.04 17.28
CA GLY A 45 11.53 0.20 18.41
C GLY A 45 10.49 -0.86 18.02
N GLU A 46 9.58 -1.18 18.89
CA GLU A 46 8.45 -2.06 18.61
C GLU A 46 7.23 -1.25 18.11
N PRO A 47 6.45 -1.76 17.14
CA PRO A 47 6.61 -3.04 16.43
C PRO A 47 7.69 -3.00 15.35
N SER A 48 8.35 -4.13 15.08
CA SER A 48 9.35 -4.25 14.03
C SER A 48 8.70 -4.24 12.63
N VAL A 49 9.34 -3.56 11.67
CA VAL A 49 8.89 -3.55 10.27
C VAL A 49 9.33 -4.83 9.58
N VAL A 50 8.39 -5.74 9.34
CA VAL A 50 8.65 -7.05 8.71
C VAL A 50 8.76 -6.93 7.19
N ARG A 51 7.93 -6.09 6.56
CA ARG A 51 7.86 -5.99 5.11
C ARG A 51 7.35 -4.62 4.64
N TYR A 52 7.87 -4.17 3.50
CA TYR A 52 7.39 -3.00 2.78
C TYR A 52 6.57 -3.43 1.58
N ILE A 53 5.35 -2.92 1.46
CA ILE A 53 4.45 -3.21 0.35
C ILE A 53 4.02 -1.87 -0.26
N PRO A 54 4.24 -1.64 -1.57
CA PRO A 54 3.69 -0.48 -2.24
C PRO A 54 2.17 -0.44 -2.10
N THR A 55 1.61 0.70 -1.68
CA THR A 55 0.16 0.86 -1.44
C THR A 55 -0.67 0.50 -2.66
N THR A 56 -0.20 0.85 -3.86
CA THR A 56 -0.87 0.50 -5.12
C THR A 56 -1.04 -1.01 -5.30
N LEU A 57 -0.05 -1.82 -4.88
CA LEU A 57 -0.17 -3.28 -4.95
C LEU A 57 -1.16 -3.80 -3.92
N SER A 58 -1.08 -3.30 -2.69
CA SER A 58 -2.01 -3.73 -1.64
C SER A 58 -3.45 -3.33 -1.96
N THR A 59 -3.68 -2.12 -2.44
CA THR A 59 -4.99 -1.65 -2.89
C THR A 59 -5.53 -2.48 -4.05
N ALA A 60 -4.69 -2.85 -5.02
CA ALA A 60 -5.09 -3.68 -6.14
C ALA A 60 -5.59 -5.08 -5.71
N TYR A 61 -5.06 -5.64 -4.61
CA TYR A 61 -5.53 -6.94 -4.11
C TYR A 61 -6.96 -6.90 -3.59
N VAL A 62 -7.40 -5.79 -3.04
CA VAL A 62 -8.73 -5.65 -2.43
C VAL A 62 -9.74 -4.93 -3.30
N ALA A 63 -9.30 -4.07 -4.24
CA ALA A 63 -10.17 -3.29 -5.12
C ALA A 63 -10.40 -3.91 -6.50
N LEU A 64 -9.52 -4.82 -6.94
CA LEU A 64 -9.60 -5.48 -8.25
C LEU A 64 -9.83 -6.97 -8.09
N SER A 65 -10.81 -7.50 -8.82
CA SER A 65 -11.02 -8.93 -8.89
C SER A 65 -9.92 -9.62 -9.74
N ASN A 66 -9.88 -10.95 -9.71
CA ASN A 66 -8.97 -11.70 -10.57
C ASN A 66 -9.34 -11.53 -12.05
N GLU A 67 -10.65 -11.46 -12.34
CA GLU A 67 -11.22 -11.23 -13.65
C GLU A 67 -10.84 -9.86 -14.20
N ASP A 68 -10.93 -8.80 -13.39
CA ASP A 68 -10.46 -7.45 -13.75
C ASP A 68 -9.00 -7.47 -14.18
N ARG A 69 -8.14 -8.09 -13.36
CA ARG A 69 -6.70 -8.17 -13.64
C ARG A 69 -6.40 -9.04 -14.88
N GLN A 70 -7.18 -10.05 -15.10
CA GLN A 70 -7.04 -10.93 -16.28
C GLN A 70 -7.50 -10.24 -17.56
N ALA A 71 -8.68 -9.60 -17.53
CA ALA A 71 -9.24 -8.90 -18.67
C ALA A 71 -8.44 -7.64 -19.06
N GLY A 72 -7.71 -7.08 -18.12
CA GLY A 72 -6.97 -5.84 -18.26
C GLY A 72 -7.69 -4.67 -17.61
N VAL A 73 -7.00 -3.96 -16.72
CA VAL A 73 -7.54 -2.83 -15.96
C VAL A 73 -6.44 -1.82 -15.66
N MET A 74 -6.77 -0.55 -15.73
CA MET A 74 -5.96 0.53 -15.19
C MET A 74 -6.50 0.91 -13.80
N LEU A 75 -5.67 0.81 -12.77
CA LEU A 75 -5.98 1.31 -11.44
C LEU A 75 -5.27 2.65 -11.24
N VAL A 76 -6.02 3.70 -10.91
CA VAL A 76 -5.50 5.04 -10.65
C VAL A 76 -5.85 5.43 -9.23
N ASP A 77 -4.81 5.65 -8.42
CA ASP A 77 -4.92 6.09 -7.03
C ASP A 77 -4.68 7.59 -6.95
N PHE A 78 -5.77 8.35 -6.77
CA PHE A 78 -5.75 9.81 -6.61
C PHE A 78 -5.50 10.15 -5.15
N GLY A 79 -4.22 10.21 -4.75
CA GLY A 79 -3.78 10.59 -3.42
C GLY A 79 -3.82 12.09 -3.16
N ALA A 80 -3.27 12.51 -2.01
CA ALA A 80 -3.15 13.93 -1.67
C ALA A 80 -2.05 14.62 -2.49
N GLU A 81 -0.84 14.12 -2.45
CA GLU A 81 0.33 14.73 -3.11
C GLU A 81 0.64 14.09 -4.47
N THR A 82 0.17 12.86 -4.70
CA THR A 82 0.52 12.09 -5.88
C THR A 82 -0.68 11.35 -6.44
N THR A 83 -0.66 11.12 -7.75
CA THR A 83 -1.56 10.21 -8.44
C THR A 83 -0.75 9.04 -9.00
N THR A 84 -1.08 7.81 -8.59
CA THR A 84 -0.35 6.62 -9.02
C THR A 84 -1.16 5.81 -10.02
N VAL A 85 -0.55 5.52 -11.16
CA VAL A 85 -1.14 4.76 -12.26
C VAL A 85 -0.53 3.38 -12.30
N SER A 86 -1.36 2.33 -12.27
CA SER A 86 -0.93 0.96 -12.47
C SER A 86 -1.82 0.23 -13.47
N ILE A 87 -1.22 -0.56 -14.36
CA ILE A 87 -1.94 -1.33 -15.38
C ILE A 87 -1.69 -2.80 -15.14
N TYR A 88 -2.78 -3.55 -15.04
CA TYR A 88 -2.79 -4.99 -14.92
C TYR A 88 -3.36 -5.61 -16.21
N LYS A 89 -2.76 -6.71 -16.66
CA LYS A 89 -3.21 -7.49 -17.81
C LYS A 89 -2.70 -8.93 -17.67
N ASP A 90 -3.51 -9.90 -18.03
CA ASP A 90 -3.19 -11.34 -17.90
C ASP A 90 -2.82 -11.70 -16.44
N GLY A 91 -3.51 -11.10 -15.47
CA GLY A 91 -3.26 -11.28 -14.03
C GLY A 91 -1.96 -10.64 -13.50
N LEU A 92 -1.18 -9.93 -14.33
CA LEU A 92 0.14 -9.41 -14.00
C LEU A 92 0.17 -7.88 -14.03
N LEU A 93 0.97 -7.27 -13.14
CA LEU A 93 1.28 -5.85 -13.21
C LEU A 93 2.17 -5.59 -14.44
N ARG A 94 1.67 -4.82 -15.39
CA ARG A 94 2.37 -4.47 -16.63
C ARG A 94 3.05 -3.13 -16.57
N TYR A 95 2.46 -2.17 -15.83
CA TYR A 95 2.95 -0.81 -15.73
C TYR A 95 2.69 -0.24 -14.34
N LEU A 96 3.60 0.60 -13.84
CA LEU A 96 3.45 1.35 -12.61
C LEU A 96 4.22 2.66 -12.74
N SER A 97 3.56 3.78 -12.47
CA SER A 97 4.16 5.10 -12.44
C SER A 97 3.43 6.00 -11.45
N THR A 98 4.12 7.00 -10.93
CA THR A 98 3.58 7.99 -10.01
C THR A 98 3.75 9.38 -10.61
N ILE A 99 2.65 10.12 -10.65
CA ILE A 99 2.56 11.51 -11.09
C ILE A 99 2.65 12.36 -9.82
N PRO A 100 3.54 13.36 -9.74
CA PRO A 100 3.71 14.22 -8.56
C PRO A 100 2.63 15.33 -8.50
N LEU A 101 1.39 14.95 -8.74
CA LEU A 101 0.20 15.80 -8.66
C LEU A 101 -0.92 15.03 -7.99
N GLY A 102 -1.64 15.66 -7.07
CA GLY A 102 -2.74 15.04 -6.34
C GLY A 102 -3.76 16.05 -5.82
N GLY A 103 -4.60 15.61 -4.90
CA GLY A 103 -5.67 16.43 -4.33
C GLY A 103 -5.19 17.67 -3.58
N TYR A 104 -3.97 17.67 -3.04
CA TYR A 104 -3.39 18.82 -2.37
C TYR A 104 -3.06 19.97 -3.34
N ASN A 105 -2.67 19.65 -4.58
CA ASN A 105 -2.47 20.67 -5.60
C ASN A 105 -3.77 21.43 -5.89
N ILE A 106 -4.93 20.76 -5.83
CA ILE A 106 -6.24 21.42 -5.96
C ILE A 106 -6.47 22.38 -4.77
N THR A 107 -6.12 21.96 -3.55
CA THR A 107 -6.22 22.80 -2.35
C THR A 107 -5.34 24.06 -2.48
N CYS A 108 -4.09 23.90 -2.93
CA CYS A 108 -3.17 25.02 -3.19
C CYS A 108 -3.76 26.00 -4.22
N ASP A 109 -4.37 25.50 -5.28
CA ASP A 109 -4.98 26.38 -6.29
C ASP A 109 -6.18 27.12 -5.74
N ILE A 110 -7.02 26.48 -4.91
CA ILE A 110 -8.15 27.15 -4.23
C ILE A 110 -7.65 28.26 -3.30
N MET A 111 -6.50 28.09 -2.64
CA MET A 111 -5.90 29.13 -1.77
C MET A 111 -5.57 30.41 -2.56
N THR A 112 -5.38 30.33 -3.88
CA THR A 112 -5.18 31.54 -4.72
C THR A 112 -6.41 32.47 -4.72
N LEU A 113 -7.58 31.95 -4.34
CA LEU A 113 -8.81 32.74 -4.14
C LEU A 113 -8.83 33.50 -2.79
N LYS A 114 -7.67 33.60 -2.11
CA LYS A 114 -7.50 34.32 -0.82
C LYS A 114 -8.24 33.68 0.34
N VAL A 115 -8.27 32.37 0.39
CA VAL A 115 -8.77 31.58 1.51
C VAL A 115 -7.61 30.84 2.20
N THR A 116 -7.80 30.50 3.46
CA THR A 116 -6.83 29.70 4.23
C THR A 116 -6.80 28.24 3.76
N GLU A 117 -5.71 27.53 4.05
CA GLU A 117 -5.59 26.12 3.64
C GLU A 117 -6.72 25.23 4.20
N PRO A 118 -7.11 25.31 5.50
CA PRO A 118 -8.24 24.54 6.02
C PRO A 118 -9.57 24.86 5.31
N GLU A 119 -9.81 26.13 4.99
CA GLU A 119 -11.00 26.55 4.24
C GLU A 119 -10.97 26.01 2.80
N ALA A 120 -9.82 26.11 2.12
CA ALA A 120 -9.64 25.59 0.77
C ALA A 120 -9.92 24.09 0.72
N GLU A 121 -9.38 23.32 1.69
CA GLU A 121 -9.65 21.88 1.83
C GLU A 121 -11.13 21.60 2.07
N SER A 122 -11.76 22.37 2.97
CA SER A 122 -13.20 22.25 3.26
C SER A 122 -14.03 22.53 1.99
N PHE A 123 -13.73 23.58 1.24
CA PHE A 123 -14.42 23.90 -0.02
C PHE A 123 -14.22 22.82 -1.07
N LYS A 124 -12.99 22.29 -1.21
CA LYS A 124 -12.71 21.18 -2.12
C LYS A 124 -13.53 19.95 -1.79
N VAL A 125 -13.54 19.53 -0.53
CA VAL A 125 -14.24 18.30 -0.09
C VAL A 125 -15.76 18.43 -0.22
N ARG A 126 -16.32 19.57 0.12
CA ARG A 126 -17.78 19.79 0.16
C ARG A 126 -18.36 20.18 -1.19
N LEU A 127 -17.64 20.96 -1.99
CA LEU A 127 -18.16 21.64 -3.18
C LEU A 127 -17.32 21.39 -4.44
N GLY A 128 -16.16 20.72 -4.30
CA GLY A 128 -15.29 20.43 -5.42
C GLY A 128 -15.95 19.55 -6.48
N SER A 129 -15.86 19.99 -7.73
CA SER A 129 -16.43 19.27 -8.86
C SER A 129 -15.52 19.38 -10.09
N ALA A 130 -15.41 18.31 -10.84
CA ALA A 130 -14.75 18.28 -12.13
C ALA A 130 -15.54 18.97 -13.25
N LYS A 131 -16.77 19.42 -12.95
CA LYS A 131 -17.62 20.15 -13.87
C LYS A 131 -17.80 21.59 -13.39
N VAL A 132 -17.66 22.56 -14.29
CA VAL A 132 -17.91 23.97 -13.98
C VAL A 132 -19.41 24.16 -13.77
N MET A 133 -19.77 24.89 -12.72
CA MET A 133 -21.15 25.30 -12.45
C MET A 133 -21.60 26.35 -13.45
N GLY A 134 -22.90 26.35 -13.82
CA GLY A 134 -23.48 27.38 -14.64
C GLY A 134 -23.50 28.74 -13.91
N GLU A 135 -23.54 29.84 -14.67
CA GLU A 135 -23.57 31.21 -14.12
C GLU A 135 -24.79 31.43 -13.22
N GLU A 136 -25.91 30.77 -13.52
CA GLU A 136 -27.14 30.82 -12.72
C GLU A 136 -26.97 30.28 -11.29
N SER A 137 -25.95 29.41 -11.08
CA SER A 137 -25.64 28.81 -9.77
C SER A 137 -24.50 29.53 -9.06
N ASN A 138 -24.10 30.72 -9.50
CA ASN A 138 -22.97 31.45 -8.94
C ASN A 138 -23.35 32.12 -7.62
N ILE A 139 -23.13 31.41 -6.51
CA ILE A 139 -23.38 31.91 -5.15
C ILE A 139 -22.09 32.32 -4.46
N THR A 140 -22.20 33.20 -3.47
CA THR A 140 -21.07 33.53 -2.60
C THR A 140 -20.96 32.49 -1.50
N LEU A 141 -19.80 31.86 -1.42
CA LEU A 141 -19.43 30.91 -0.38
C LEU A 141 -18.66 31.65 0.71
N ARG A 142 -19.04 31.42 1.96
CA ARG A 142 -18.39 32.01 3.12
C ARG A 142 -17.55 30.96 3.84
N GLY A 143 -16.27 31.29 4.08
CA GLY A 143 -15.38 30.54 4.94
C GLY A 143 -15.55 30.89 6.42
N GLU A 144 -14.94 30.12 7.28
CA GLU A 144 -14.98 30.32 8.73
C GLU A 144 -14.25 31.62 9.14
N SER A 145 -13.20 32.01 8.41
CA SER A 145 -12.42 33.24 8.63
C SER A 145 -13.03 34.47 7.95
N SER A 146 -14.33 34.47 7.66
CA SER A 146 -15.02 35.55 6.94
C SER A 146 -14.52 35.76 5.48
N SER A 147 -13.80 34.80 4.93
CA SER A 147 -13.43 34.78 3.52
C SER A 147 -14.66 34.54 2.65
N GLU A 148 -14.75 35.25 1.52
CA GLU A 148 -15.84 35.09 0.56
C GLU A 148 -15.27 34.76 -0.81
N ILE A 149 -15.74 33.68 -1.42
CA ILE A 149 -15.39 33.28 -2.78
C ILE A 149 -16.65 33.02 -3.61
N LYS A 150 -16.54 33.14 -4.92
CA LYS A 150 -17.62 32.75 -5.83
C LYS A 150 -17.53 31.26 -6.14
N SER A 151 -18.67 30.58 -6.10
CA SER A 151 -18.74 29.13 -6.43
C SER A 151 -18.31 28.85 -7.86
N LEU A 152 -18.54 29.79 -8.79
CA LEU A 152 -18.08 29.70 -10.17
C LEU A 152 -16.56 29.73 -10.26
N ASP A 153 -15.87 30.61 -9.50
CA ASP A 153 -14.41 30.69 -9.50
C ASP A 153 -13.80 29.44 -8.87
N LEU A 154 -14.38 28.96 -7.76
CA LEU A 154 -14.01 27.68 -7.16
C LEU A 154 -14.09 26.55 -8.19
N SER A 155 -15.22 26.42 -8.89
CA SER A 155 -15.40 25.33 -9.86
C SER A 155 -14.45 25.40 -11.05
N LYS A 156 -14.11 26.61 -11.52
CA LYS A 156 -13.13 26.82 -12.58
C LYS A 156 -11.73 26.39 -12.15
N VAL A 157 -11.30 26.81 -10.97
CA VAL A 157 -9.97 26.46 -10.41
C VAL A 157 -9.85 24.97 -10.20
N VAL A 158 -10.83 24.35 -9.55
CA VAL A 158 -10.85 22.90 -9.31
C VAL A 158 -10.82 22.12 -10.61
N LYS A 159 -11.66 22.51 -11.61
CA LYS A 159 -11.69 21.83 -12.90
C LYS A 159 -10.37 21.93 -13.64
N ALA A 160 -9.74 23.10 -13.68
CA ALA A 160 -8.47 23.29 -14.38
C ALA A 160 -7.38 22.34 -13.86
N ARG A 161 -7.23 22.23 -12.54
CA ARG A 161 -6.25 21.32 -11.94
C ARG A 161 -6.60 19.85 -12.18
N ILE A 162 -7.86 19.49 -12.10
CA ILE A 162 -8.29 18.13 -12.38
C ILE A 162 -8.01 17.75 -13.84
N GLU A 163 -8.32 18.64 -14.78
CA GLU A 163 -8.02 18.39 -16.21
C GLU A 163 -6.52 18.18 -16.45
N GLU A 164 -5.64 18.91 -15.78
CA GLU A 164 -4.21 18.69 -15.85
C GLU A 164 -3.81 17.30 -15.30
N ILE A 165 -4.32 16.91 -14.14
CA ILE A 165 -4.06 15.58 -13.56
C ILE A 165 -4.56 14.49 -14.52
N VAL A 166 -5.76 14.63 -15.04
CA VAL A 166 -6.36 13.66 -15.97
C VAL A 166 -5.59 13.60 -17.29
N ALA A 167 -5.11 14.72 -17.81
CA ALA A 167 -4.25 14.73 -19.00
C ALA A 167 -2.95 13.95 -18.78
N ASN A 168 -2.32 14.11 -17.60
CA ASN A 168 -1.15 13.31 -17.23
C ASN A 168 -1.52 11.82 -17.11
N VAL A 169 -2.64 11.45 -16.46
CA VAL A 169 -3.10 10.06 -16.41
C VAL A 169 -3.30 9.51 -17.82
N ASN A 170 -3.90 10.29 -18.71
CA ASN A 170 -4.14 9.88 -20.10
C ASN A 170 -2.82 9.63 -20.87
N ALA A 171 -1.77 10.43 -20.65
CA ALA A 171 -0.46 10.25 -21.27
C ALA A 171 0.19 8.90 -20.88
N HIS A 172 -0.18 8.35 -19.75
CA HIS A 172 0.36 7.04 -19.31
C HIS A 172 -0.11 5.84 -20.16
N PHE A 173 -1.15 5.97 -20.98
CA PHE A 173 -1.46 4.95 -21.99
C PHE A 173 -0.34 4.83 -23.03
N GLU A 174 0.22 5.96 -23.45
CA GLU A 174 1.33 6.00 -24.42
C GLU A 174 2.63 5.51 -23.77
N TYR A 175 2.98 6.01 -22.59
CA TYR A 175 4.17 5.57 -21.86
C TYR A 175 4.17 4.08 -21.54
N ALA A 176 3.00 3.53 -21.23
CA ALA A 176 2.81 2.11 -20.99
C ALA A 176 2.75 1.29 -22.29
N LYS A 177 2.64 1.93 -23.46
CA LYS A 177 2.36 1.29 -24.76
C LYS A 177 1.12 0.40 -24.67
N CYS A 178 0.07 0.91 -24.02
CA CYS A 178 -1.16 0.18 -23.73
C CYS A 178 -2.31 0.71 -24.57
N ASP A 179 -2.89 -0.14 -25.39
CA ASP A 179 -4.14 0.19 -26.07
C ASP A 179 -5.32 0.17 -25.08
N ARG A 180 -6.11 1.23 -25.05
CA ARG A 180 -7.32 1.35 -24.20
C ARG A 180 -8.29 0.20 -24.43
N LYS A 181 -8.48 -0.22 -25.67
CA LYS A 181 -9.36 -1.35 -26.03
C LYS A 181 -8.89 -2.69 -25.45
N SER A 182 -7.62 -2.80 -25.10
CA SER A 182 -7.06 -4.00 -24.47
C SER A 182 -7.42 -4.10 -22.97
N LEU A 183 -7.97 -3.05 -22.38
CA LEU A 183 -8.37 -3.00 -20.96
C LEU A 183 -9.87 -3.31 -20.84
N GLY A 184 -10.24 -4.59 -20.89
CA GLY A 184 -11.63 -5.05 -20.85
C GLY A 184 -12.40 -4.64 -19.59
N ALA A 185 -11.72 -4.50 -18.45
CA ALA A 185 -12.29 -4.00 -17.19
C ALA A 185 -12.26 -2.46 -17.05
N GLY A 186 -11.66 -1.75 -18.03
CA GLY A 186 -11.62 -0.29 -18.05
C GLY A 186 -10.66 0.30 -17.03
N MET A 187 -11.07 1.41 -16.39
CA MET A 187 -10.31 2.13 -15.37
C MET A 187 -11.04 2.09 -14.02
N VAL A 188 -10.29 1.85 -12.97
CA VAL A 188 -10.76 1.90 -11.58
C VAL A 188 -10.05 3.04 -10.88
N ILE A 189 -10.81 3.96 -10.28
CA ILE A 189 -10.27 5.09 -9.54
C ILE A 189 -10.46 4.90 -8.04
N VAL A 190 -9.41 5.16 -7.27
CA VAL A 190 -9.37 5.06 -5.80
C VAL A 190 -8.65 6.28 -5.22
N GLY A 191 -8.53 6.34 -3.91
CA GLY A 191 -7.88 7.44 -3.20
C GLY A 191 -8.83 8.59 -2.84
N GLY A 192 -8.37 9.49 -1.97
CA GLY A 192 -9.19 10.57 -1.42
C GLY A 192 -9.75 11.51 -2.46
N ALA A 193 -8.92 11.93 -3.43
CA ALA A 193 -9.35 12.86 -4.48
C ALA A 193 -10.25 12.21 -5.54
N SER A 194 -10.33 10.87 -5.61
CA SER A 194 -11.30 10.18 -6.47
C SER A 194 -12.76 10.43 -6.07
N LYS A 195 -13.01 10.98 -4.88
CA LYS A 195 -14.35 11.31 -4.38
C LYS A 195 -14.90 12.59 -4.98
N LEU A 196 -14.08 13.41 -5.63
CA LEU A 196 -14.55 14.63 -6.29
C LEU A 196 -15.71 14.35 -7.21
N SER A 197 -16.71 15.24 -7.15
CA SER A 197 -17.92 15.11 -7.97
C SER A 197 -17.55 15.19 -9.46
N ASN A 198 -18.23 14.40 -10.28
CA ASN A 198 -18.07 14.34 -11.75
C ASN A 198 -16.64 13.99 -12.24
N LEU A 199 -15.75 13.49 -11.36
CA LEU A 199 -14.39 13.12 -11.78
C LEU A 199 -14.41 11.86 -12.68
N ALA A 200 -15.21 10.86 -12.35
CA ALA A 200 -15.30 9.64 -13.14
C ALA A 200 -15.82 9.91 -14.56
N GLU A 201 -16.78 10.79 -14.68
CA GLU A 201 -17.37 11.23 -15.93
C GLU A 201 -16.35 12.00 -16.79
N LEU A 202 -15.61 12.93 -16.17
CA LEU A 202 -14.55 13.68 -16.85
C LEU A 202 -13.45 12.75 -17.37
N ILE A 203 -13.02 11.78 -16.56
CA ILE A 203 -12.00 10.81 -16.96
C ILE A 203 -12.53 9.94 -18.12
N ALA A 204 -13.77 9.47 -18.03
CA ALA A 204 -14.37 8.65 -19.07
C ALA A 204 -14.43 9.40 -20.41
N GLU A 205 -14.78 10.68 -20.39
CA GLU A 205 -14.80 11.55 -21.57
C GLU A 205 -13.37 11.80 -22.13
N LYS A 206 -12.43 12.20 -21.27
CA LYS A 206 -11.08 12.59 -21.72
C LYS A 206 -10.18 11.41 -22.11
N CYS A 207 -10.36 10.27 -21.47
CA CYS A 207 -9.54 9.07 -21.70
C CYS A 207 -10.19 8.08 -22.65
N ASP A 208 -11.45 8.28 -23.05
CA ASP A 208 -12.24 7.36 -23.88
C ASP A 208 -12.19 5.92 -23.33
N ILE A 209 -12.51 5.76 -22.06
CA ILE A 209 -12.51 4.48 -21.36
C ILE A 209 -13.59 4.42 -20.30
N ARG A 210 -14.17 3.25 -20.06
CA ARG A 210 -15.11 3.05 -18.96
C ARG A 210 -14.43 3.21 -17.61
N VAL A 211 -15.01 4.05 -16.75
CA VAL A 211 -14.48 4.35 -15.40
C VAL A 211 -15.46 3.88 -14.34
N ARG A 212 -14.91 3.28 -13.27
CA ARG A 212 -15.68 3.01 -12.04
C ARG A 212 -14.88 3.40 -10.80
N LYS A 213 -15.58 3.78 -9.74
CA LYS A 213 -14.95 3.96 -8.42
C LYS A 213 -14.60 2.59 -7.84
N GLY A 214 -13.41 2.49 -7.23
CA GLY A 214 -12.98 1.29 -6.54
C GLY A 214 -13.74 1.12 -5.23
N ALA A 215 -14.07 -0.12 -4.92
CA ALA A 215 -14.67 -0.54 -3.67
C ALA A 215 -14.03 -1.84 -3.22
N LEU A 216 -14.20 -2.19 -1.95
CA LEU A 216 -13.77 -3.49 -1.44
C LEU A 216 -14.51 -4.60 -2.20
N ARG A 217 -13.79 -5.64 -2.59
CA ARG A 217 -14.37 -6.80 -3.27
C ARG A 217 -15.43 -7.46 -2.39
N GLN A 218 -16.50 -7.91 -3.02
CA GLN A 218 -17.65 -8.50 -2.30
C GLN A 218 -17.30 -9.75 -1.50
N ASP A 219 -16.36 -10.55 -1.99
CA ASP A 219 -15.87 -11.76 -1.30
C ASP A 219 -15.04 -11.47 -0.03
N MET A 220 -14.72 -10.19 0.22
CA MET A 220 -13.99 -9.72 1.40
C MET A 220 -14.88 -8.96 2.39
N LEU A 221 -16.15 -8.77 2.08
CA LEU A 221 -17.08 -8.07 2.95
C LEU A 221 -17.58 -9.02 4.04
N LEU A 222 -17.38 -8.65 5.29
CA LEU A 222 -17.89 -9.37 6.46
C LEU A 222 -19.33 -8.94 6.81
N ASP A 223 -19.70 -7.70 6.44
CA ASP A 223 -20.98 -7.11 6.77
C ASP A 223 -21.39 -6.03 5.77
N VAL A 224 -22.69 -5.94 5.45
CA VAL A 224 -23.25 -4.93 4.54
C VAL A 224 -23.08 -3.50 5.08
N ALA A 225 -23.10 -3.30 6.39
CA ALA A 225 -22.90 -2.00 7.02
C ALA A 225 -21.49 -1.44 6.85
N SER A 226 -20.48 -2.30 6.69
CA SER A 226 -19.09 -1.89 6.44
C SER A 226 -18.82 -1.49 4.98
N GLN A 227 -19.73 -1.81 4.06
CA GLN A 227 -19.53 -1.59 2.62
C GLN A 227 -19.40 -0.10 2.25
N SER A 228 -20.20 0.78 2.84
CA SER A 228 -20.22 2.21 2.50
C SER A 228 -18.94 2.95 2.91
N LYS A 229 -18.25 2.49 3.96
CA LYS A 229 -17.01 3.09 4.47
C LYS A 229 -15.75 2.39 3.96
N SER A 230 -15.86 1.21 3.39
CA SER A 230 -14.70 0.40 2.96
C SER A 230 -13.86 1.08 1.87
N ALA A 231 -14.49 1.89 1.01
CA ALA A 231 -13.79 2.63 -0.04
C ALA A 231 -12.77 3.65 0.52
N ASP A 232 -12.95 4.12 1.75
CA ASP A 232 -12.05 5.07 2.41
C ASP A 232 -10.79 4.41 2.96
N TYR A 233 -10.86 3.13 3.21
CA TYR A 233 -9.81 2.36 3.89
C TYR A 233 -9.16 1.30 3.00
N LEU A 234 -9.36 1.35 1.67
CA LEU A 234 -8.84 0.33 0.74
C LEU A 234 -7.34 0.08 0.89
N GLN A 235 -6.54 1.13 1.13
CA GLN A 235 -5.09 0.98 1.32
C GLN A 235 -4.76 0.20 2.58
N ILE A 236 -5.41 0.54 3.70
CA ILE A 236 -5.21 -0.12 5.00
C ILE A 236 -5.70 -1.57 4.93
N LEU A 237 -6.91 -1.78 4.38
CA LEU A 237 -7.48 -3.12 4.18
C LEU A 237 -6.59 -3.97 3.27
N GLY A 238 -6.01 -3.37 2.22
CA GLY A 238 -5.05 -4.03 1.35
C GLY A 238 -3.77 -4.44 2.06
N LEU A 239 -3.24 -3.60 2.94
CA LEU A 239 -2.07 -3.94 3.77
C LEU A 239 -2.38 -5.07 4.75
N LEU A 240 -3.52 -5.02 5.43
CA LEU A 240 -3.99 -6.09 6.33
C LEU A 240 -4.16 -7.41 5.57
N TYR A 241 -4.77 -7.39 4.39
CA TYR A 241 -4.92 -8.58 3.54
C TYR A 241 -3.58 -9.20 3.12
N CYS A 242 -2.56 -8.36 2.92
CA CYS A 242 -1.22 -8.82 2.59
C CYS A 242 -0.43 -9.33 3.82
N GLY A 243 -0.93 -9.14 5.02
CA GLY A 243 -0.37 -9.68 6.26
C GLY A 243 -0.41 -11.21 6.26
N LYS A 244 0.59 -11.85 6.85
CA LYS A 244 0.66 -13.32 6.98
C LYS A 244 0.62 -13.77 8.43
N GLU A 245 0.89 -12.88 9.35
CA GLU A 245 0.97 -13.16 10.78
C GLU A 245 -0.20 -12.50 11.48
N ASN A 246 -0.81 -13.22 12.41
CA ASN A 246 -1.85 -12.68 13.26
C ASN A 246 -1.17 -12.04 14.49
N CYS A 247 -1.23 -10.71 14.60
CA CYS A 247 -0.69 -9.97 15.74
C CYS A 247 -1.63 -9.98 16.96
N VAL A 248 -2.84 -10.52 16.82
CA VAL A 248 -3.79 -10.66 17.92
C VAL A 248 -3.58 -12.02 18.56
N GLU A 249 -3.29 -12.07 19.86
CA GLU A 249 -3.40 -13.30 20.63
C GLU A 249 -4.84 -13.80 20.51
N VAL A 250 -5.01 -14.95 19.90
CA VAL A 250 -6.29 -15.62 19.87
C VAL A 250 -6.53 -16.11 21.30
N LEU A 251 -7.23 -15.31 22.11
CA LEU A 251 -7.78 -15.82 23.35
C LEU A 251 -8.59 -17.07 22.97
N PRO A 252 -8.36 -18.21 23.63
CA PRO A 252 -9.14 -19.40 23.37
C PRO A 252 -10.61 -18.99 23.45
N LYS A 253 -11.38 -19.28 22.40
CA LYS A 253 -12.83 -19.09 22.45
C LYS A 253 -13.30 -19.80 23.70
N VAL A 254 -13.84 -19.07 24.65
CA VAL A 254 -14.68 -19.61 25.67
C VAL A 254 -15.82 -20.24 24.86
N VAL A 255 -15.80 -21.52 24.72
CA VAL A 255 -16.93 -22.25 24.16
C VAL A 255 -18.01 -22.04 25.21
N ASP A 256 -19.02 -21.22 24.87
CA ASP A 256 -20.24 -21.19 25.65
C ASP A 256 -20.76 -22.62 25.63
N GLU A 257 -20.51 -23.34 26.71
CA GLU A 257 -21.14 -24.64 26.93
C GLU A 257 -22.66 -24.39 26.97
N PRO A 258 -23.47 -25.21 26.29
CA PRO A 258 -24.91 -25.09 26.41
C PRO A 258 -25.30 -25.24 27.86
N GLU A 259 -26.00 -24.25 28.40
CA GLU A 259 -26.68 -24.34 29.69
C GLU A 259 -27.68 -25.50 29.60
N ASP A 260 -27.34 -26.64 30.19
CA ASP A 260 -28.29 -27.65 30.74
C ASP A 260 -27.55 -28.97 30.99
N GLU A 261 -26.74 -29.00 32.09
CA GLU A 261 -26.60 -30.23 32.90
C GLU A 261 -26.26 -29.84 34.36
N PRO A 262 -26.77 -30.56 35.39
CA PRO A 262 -26.71 -30.12 36.77
C PRO A 262 -25.27 -30.14 37.30
N HIS A 263 -24.86 -29.03 37.89
CA HIS A 263 -23.59 -28.86 38.56
C HIS A 263 -23.32 -29.95 39.58
N GLU A 264 -22.38 -30.86 39.29
CA GLU A 264 -21.68 -31.57 40.33
C GLU A 264 -20.72 -30.60 41.04
N GLU A 265 -20.90 -30.44 42.36
CA GLU A 265 -20.03 -29.62 43.20
C GLU A 265 -18.57 -30.08 43.06
N VAL A 266 -17.73 -29.23 42.43
CA VAL A 266 -16.27 -29.43 42.35
C VAL A 266 -15.72 -29.33 43.76
N LYS A 267 -15.39 -30.44 44.36
CA LYS A 267 -14.72 -30.49 45.67
C LYS A 267 -13.40 -29.75 45.58
N PRO A 268 -13.08 -28.84 46.53
CA PRO A 268 -11.82 -28.11 46.55
C PRO A 268 -10.63 -29.08 46.61
N LEU A 269 -9.70 -28.91 45.69
CA LEU A 269 -8.45 -29.70 45.61
C LEU A 269 -7.79 -29.85 46.98
N SER A 270 -7.44 -31.07 47.34
CA SER A 270 -6.78 -31.37 48.61
C SER A 270 -5.41 -30.64 48.67
N PRO A 271 -4.90 -30.29 49.86
CA PRO A 271 -3.59 -29.66 50.03
C PRO A 271 -2.43 -30.41 49.36
N LYS A 272 -2.58 -31.72 49.15
CA LYS A 272 -1.61 -32.60 48.48
C LYS A 272 -1.60 -32.36 46.94
N GLU A 273 -2.76 -32.19 46.35
CA GLU A 273 -2.92 -31.94 44.91
C GLU A 273 -2.46 -30.54 44.51
N LYS A 274 -2.73 -29.52 45.37
CA LYS A 274 -2.17 -28.14 45.15
C LYS A 274 -0.65 -28.15 45.16
N ARG A 275 -0.02 -28.85 46.10
CA ARG A 275 1.46 -28.96 46.15
C ARG A 275 2.04 -29.75 44.97
N ALA A 276 1.29 -30.71 44.41
CA ALA A 276 1.69 -31.46 43.23
C ALA A 276 1.64 -30.57 41.96
N GLN A 277 0.62 -29.73 41.82
CA GLN A 277 0.46 -28.77 40.75
C GLN A 277 1.56 -27.67 40.79
N GLU A 278 1.82 -27.11 41.97
CA GLU A 278 2.91 -26.10 42.12
C GLU A 278 4.28 -26.68 41.72
N LYS A 279 4.60 -27.91 42.17
CA LYS A 279 5.86 -28.58 41.78
C LYS A 279 5.93 -28.90 40.28
N ALA A 280 4.79 -29.22 39.65
CA ALA A 280 4.74 -29.47 38.20
C ALA A 280 4.95 -28.16 37.41
N GLN A 281 4.38 -27.04 37.87
CA GLN A 281 4.58 -25.70 37.27
C GLN A 281 6.03 -25.22 37.44
N GLU A 282 6.61 -25.33 38.63
CA GLU A 282 8.02 -24.98 38.84
C GLU A 282 8.98 -25.78 37.94
N LYS A 283 8.68 -27.08 37.78
CA LYS A 283 9.51 -27.93 36.90
C LYS A 283 9.39 -27.57 35.43
N ALA A 284 8.20 -27.24 34.98
CA ALA A 284 7.95 -26.77 33.61
C ALA A 284 8.63 -25.42 33.33
N GLU A 285 8.59 -24.51 34.31
CA GLU A 285 9.26 -23.21 34.18
C GLU A 285 10.78 -23.35 34.17
N GLN A 286 11.37 -24.22 34.98
CA GLN A 286 12.81 -24.53 34.96
C GLN A 286 13.22 -25.14 33.61
N GLU A 287 12.44 -26.03 33.04
CA GLU A 287 12.70 -26.60 31.73
C GLU A 287 12.66 -25.57 30.62
N ARG A 288 11.67 -24.64 30.67
CA ARG A 288 11.55 -23.53 29.72
C ARG A 288 12.78 -22.63 29.78
N ARG A 289 13.20 -22.20 30.97
CA ARG A 289 14.40 -21.37 31.15
C ARG A 289 15.68 -22.06 30.65
N LYS A 290 15.79 -23.40 30.82
CA LYS A 290 16.92 -24.17 30.27
C LYS A 290 16.91 -24.22 28.74
N ARG A 291 15.77 -24.34 28.12
CA ARG A 291 15.62 -24.31 26.64
C ARG A 291 15.97 -22.93 26.08
N GLU A 292 15.42 -21.86 26.65
CA GLU A 292 15.73 -20.49 26.26
C GLU A 292 17.24 -20.17 26.38
N ALA A 293 17.89 -20.61 27.45
CA ALA A 293 19.34 -20.47 27.62
C ALA A 293 20.19 -21.30 26.64
N ALA A 294 19.67 -22.45 26.21
CA ALA A 294 20.34 -23.29 25.22
C ALA A 294 20.23 -22.69 23.82
N ASP A 295 19.05 -22.15 23.48
CA ASP A 295 18.78 -21.49 22.20
C ASP A 295 19.62 -20.20 22.06
N ALA A 296 19.65 -19.38 23.11
CA ALA A 296 20.49 -18.17 23.14
C ALA A 296 22.02 -18.49 22.93
N LYS A 297 22.51 -19.58 23.52
CA LYS A 297 23.90 -20.04 23.30
C LYS A 297 24.14 -20.55 21.87
N ARG A 298 23.10 -21.11 21.25
CA ARG A 298 23.18 -21.60 19.87
C ARG A 298 23.20 -20.42 18.90
N GLU A 299 22.36 -19.43 19.10
CA GLU A 299 22.33 -18.18 18.30
C GLU A 299 23.65 -17.40 18.42
N GLU A 300 24.20 -17.29 19.62
CA GLU A 300 25.51 -16.64 19.83
C GLU A 300 26.64 -17.36 19.08
N LYS A 301 26.64 -18.70 19.07
CA LYS A 301 27.60 -19.49 18.30
C LYS A 301 27.45 -19.32 16.81
N GLU A 302 26.20 -19.28 16.30
CA GLU A 302 25.94 -19.04 14.87
C GLU A 302 26.35 -17.62 14.47
N ARG A 303 26.09 -16.63 15.32
CA ARG A 303 26.51 -15.24 15.08
C ARG A 303 28.03 -15.14 14.98
N LYS A 304 28.74 -15.72 15.92
CA LYS A 304 30.21 -15.75 15.90
C LYS A 304 30.80 -16.52 14.71
N LYS A 305 30.07 -17.53 14.21
CA LYS A 305 30.45 -18.26 13.00
C LYS A 305 30.25 -17.40 11.74
N ARG A 306 29.15 -16.70 11.63
CA ARG A 306 28.87 -15.76 10.52
C ARG A 306 29.85 -14.59 10.47
N GLU A 307 30.17 -14.00 11.63
CA GLU A 307 31.18 -12.94 11.73
C GLU A 307 32.61 -13.41 11.33
N LYS A 308 32.94 -14.68 11.57
CA LYS A 308 34.22 -15.28 11.09
C LYS A 308 34.19 -15.55 9.58
N GLU A 309 33.07 -16.02 9.05
CA GLU A 309 32.91 -16.27 7.60
C GLU A 309 32.90 -14.97 6.79
N GLU A 310 32.33 -13.86 7.33
CA GLU A 310 32.42 -12.53 6.71
C GLU A 310 33.84 -11.95 6.70
N LYS A 311 34.64 -12.20 7.76
CA LYS A 311 36.04 -11.75 7.83
C LYS A 311 36.98 -12.51 6.88
N VAL A 312 36.62 -13.74 6.51
CA VAL A 312 37.39 -14.58 5.56
C VAL A 312 37.04 -14.32 4.10
N LYS A 313 35.81 -13.87 3.84
CA LYS A 313 35.40 -13.39 2.51
C LYS A 313 35.75 -11.90 2.42
N GLY A 314 36.90 -11.59 1.82
CA GLY A 314 37.29 -10.19 1.51
C GLY A 314 36.16 -9.45 0.80
N PRO A 315 36.24 -8.11 0.68
CA PRO A 315 35.13 -7.29 0.22
C PRO A 315 34.61 -7.80 -1.14
N GLY A 316 33.40 -8.34 -1.14
CA GLY A 316 32.74 -8.81 -2.35
C GLY A 316 32.53 -7.65 -3.34
N LEU A 317 32.09 -7.97 -4.56
CA LEU A 317 31.91 -7.01 -5.65
C LEU A 317 31.20 -5.69 -5.22
N PHE A 318 30.27 -5.78 -4.25
CA PHE A 318 29.58 -4.65 -3.65
C PHE A 318 30.49 -3.77 -2.76
N GLY A 319 31.46 -4.35 -2.05
CA GLY A 319 32.44 -3.60 -1.26
C GLY A 319 33.38 -2.80 -2.15
N LYS A 320 33.83 -3.39 -3.26
CA LYS A 320 34.67 -2.71 -4.25
C LYS A 320 33.93 -1.58 -4.99
N LEU A 321 32.63 -1.78 -5.27
CA LEU A 321 31.79 -0.74 -5.87
C LEU A 321 31.61 0.46 -4.92
N LYS A 322 31.41 0.21 -3.63
CA LYS A 322 31.26 1.25 -2.61
C LYS A 322 32.55 2.04 -2.38
N GLU A 323 33.71 1.41 -2.47
CA GLU A 323 35.02 2.11 -2.46
C GLU A 323 35.24 2.95 -3.72
N MET A 324 34.82 2.47 -4.89
CA MET A 324 34.89 3.24 -6.13
C MET A 324 33.98 4.47 -6.11
N VAL A 325 32.74 4.34 -5.60
CA VAL A 325 31.81 5.46 -5.43
C VAL A 325 32.37 6.50 -4.47
N LYS A 326 32.92 6.07 -3.32
CA LYS A 326 33.53 6.96 -2.33
C LYS A 326 34.79 7.68 -2.86
N LYS A 327 35.56 7.01 -3.74
CA LYS A 327 36.68 7.67 -4.45
C LYS A 327 36.21 8.69 -5.50
N ALA A 328 35.09 8.43 -6.17
CA ALA A 328 34.51 9.37 -7.11
C ALA A 328 33.89 10.60 -6.41
N GLU A 329 33.26 10.41 -5.23
CA GLU A 329 32.75 11.52 -4.42
C GLU A 329 33.89 12.43 -3.93
N ASN A 330 35.00 11.88 -3.43
CA ASN A 330 36.15 12.66 -2.98
C ASN A 330 36.85 13.42 -4.14
N LEU A 331 36.78 12.94 -5.39
CA LEU A 331 37.33 13.64 -6.57
C LEU A 331 36.44 14.82 -7.03
N LEU A 332 35.13 14.77 -6.71
CA LEU A 332 34.22 15.86 -7.02
C LEU A 332 34.24 16.97 -5.96
N ASP A 333 34.59 16.64 -4.72
CA ASP A 333 34.77 17.64 -3.65
C ASP A 333 36.09 18.45 -3.83
N ASP A 334 37.16 17.84 -4.33
CA ASP A 334 38.43 18.50 -4.59
C ASP A 334 38.36 19.49 -5.80
N GLU A 335 37.39 19.37 -6.71
CA GLU A 335 37.21 20.33 -7.82
C GLU A 335 36.38 21.58 -7.44
N ASN A 336 35.64 21.54 -6.32
CA ASN A 336 34.82 22.69 -5.89
C ASN A 336 35.55 23.69 -4.97
N ASP A 337 36.72 23.37 -4.47
CA ASP A 337 37.51 24.28 -3.62
C ASP A 337 38.46 25.20 -4.42
N ASN A 338 38.39 25.19 -5.77
CA ASN A 338 39.26 26.03 -6.65
C ASN A 338 38.45 26.99 -7.57
N PHE A 339 37.28 27.46 -7.12
CA PHE A 339 36.62 28.60 -7.80
C PHE A 339 36.12 29.61 -6.78
#